data_9b87f8ba2f48c215e2edeec58617e4f5
#
_entry.id   9b87f8ba2f48c215e2edeec58617e4f5
#
_cell.length_a   1.000
_cell.length_b   1.000
_cell.length_c   1.000
_cell.angle_alpha   90.00
_cell.angle_beta   90.00
_cell.angle_gamma   90.00
#
_symmetry.space_group_name_H-M   'P 1'
#
loop_
_entity.id
_entity.type
_entity.pdbx_description
1 polymer ?
#
loop_
_entity_poly.entity_id
_entity_poly.type
_entity_poly.pdbx_seq_one_letter_code
_entity_poly.pdbx_strand_id
1 'polypeptide(L)'
;MKKKIYDIKTMLHLYVIHEQLKGLERNVFAQCALTDGEMEKMHNACAAVLDGVEKGLATRAELYTAFYLIQPHNLFRSVSKNNRTIRRYVRRYLNMDTRLLSYYRGTLAFLYFNDPAFRIIASKACETAVNALCGEEGAEDVPP
;
A
#
# COMPACT_ATOMS: atom_id res chain seq x y z
N MET A 1 -17.98 -23.63 -25.31
CA MET A 1 -17.94 -22.31 -24.68
C MET A 1 -18.11 -21.22 -25.73
N LYS A 2 -19.15 -20.44 -25.65
CA LYS A 2 -19.37 -19.34 -26.61
C LYS A 2 -18.38 -18.21 -26.32
N LYS A 3 -17.67 -17.79 -27.35
CA LYS A 3 -16.75 -16.67 -27.27
C LYS A 3 -17.57 -15.38 -27.14
N LYS A 4 -17.30 -14.58 -26.13
CA LYS A 4 -17.97 -13.32 -25.91
C LYS A 4 -17.26 -12.20 -26.67
N ILE A 5 -17.98 -11.51 -27.53
CA ILE A 5 -17.42 -10.42 -28.33
C ILE A 5 -18.02 -9.11 -27.85
N TYR A 6 -17.17 -8.16 -27.51
CA TYR A 6 -17.57 -6.84 -27.05
C TYR A 6 -17.55 -5.86 -28.23
N ASP A 7 -18.44 -4.85 -28.20
CA ASP A 7 -18.51 -3.85 -29.24
C ASP A 7 -17.33 -2.86 -29.15
N ILE A 8 -17.18 -2.05 -30.20
CA ILE A 8 -16.11 -1.06 -30.30
C ILE A 8 -16.22 0.00 -29.19
N LYS A 9 -17.44 0.40 -28.86
CA LYS A 9 -17.69 1.40 -27.82
C LYS A 9 -17.18 0.93 -26.46
N THR A 10 -17.45 -0.33 -26.11
CA THR A 10 -16.97 -0.94 -24.86
C THR A 10 -15.45 -1.01 -24.85
N MET A 11 -14.84 -1.40 -25.97
CA MET A 11 -13.37 -1.52 -26.08
C MET A 11 -12.71 -0.13 -25.97
N LEU A 12 -13.28 0.90 -26.57
CA LEU A 12 -12.77 2.26 -26.46
C LEU A 12 -12.85 2.77 -25.02
N HIS A 13 -13.96 2.48 -24.35
CA HIS A 13 -14.14 2.86 -22.96
C HIS A 13 -13.10 2.19 -22.06
N LEU A 14 -12.86 0.92 -22.28
CA LEU A 14 -11.83 0.16 -21.57
C LEU A 14 -10.43 0.75 -21.81
N TYR A 15 -10.13 1.13 -23.05
CA TYR A 15 -8.86 1.75 -23.40
C TYR A 15 -8.64 3.06 -22.63
N VAL A 16 -9.68 3.92 -22.57
CA VAL A 16 -9.60 5.19 -21.83
C VAL A 16 -9.31 4.94 -20.34
N ILE A 17 -10.03 4.01 -19.73
CA ILE A 17 -9.81 3.64 -18.32
C ILE A 17 -8.39 3.13 -18.12
N HIS A 18 -7.90 2.29 -19.03
CA HIS A 18 -6.56 1.72 -18.95
C HIS A 18 -5.48 2.81 -19.03
N GLU A 19 -5.64 3.78 -19.91
CA GLU A 19 -4.70 4.92 -20.03
C GLU A 19 -4.72 5.81 -18.78
N GLN A 20 -5.89 6.02 -18.20
CA GLN A 20 -6.03 6.77 -16.95
C GLN A 20 -5.32 6.05 -15.79
N LEU A 21 -5.45 4.73 -15.72
CA LEU A 21 -4.77 3.92 -14.70
C LEU A 21 -3.25 3.98 -14.85
N LYS A 22 -2.73 3.94 -16.07
CA LYS A 22 -1.29 4.08 -16.32
C LYS A 22 -0.76 5.43 -15.84
N GLY A 23 -1.50 6.49 -16.08
CA GLY A 23 -1.13 7.82 -15.62
C GLY A 23 -1.08 7.91 -14.10
N LEU A 24 -2.08 7.34 -13.45
CA LEU A 24 -2.15 7.29 -11.99
C LEU A 24 -0.99 6.44 -11.41
N GLU A 25 -0.72 5.29 -12.00
CA GLU A 25 0.39 4.43 -11.57
C GLU A 25 1.73 5.16 -11.63
N ARG A 26 1.99 5.91 -12.70
CA ARG A 26 3.23 6.68 -12.84
C ARG A 26 3.37 7.75 -11.76
N ASN A 27 2.28 8.43 -11.43
CA ASN A 27 2.27 9.47 -10.39
C ASN A 27 2.54 8.86 -9.01
N VAL A 28 1.88 7.75 -8.71
CA VAL A 28 2.09 7.03 -7.46
C VAL A 28 3.53 6.54 -7.33
N PHE A 29 4.12 6.03 -8.42
CA PHE A 29 5.51 5.57 -8.44
C PHE A 29 6.50 6.67 -8.13
N ALA A 30 6.27 7.86 -8.66
CA ALA A 30 7.18 8.99 -8.45
C ALA A 30 7.26 9.44 -6.99
N GLN A 31 6.28 9.08 -6.17
CA GLN A 31 6.15 9.51 -4.78
C GLN A 31 6.53 8.44 -3.75
N CYS A 32 7.14 7.33 -4.19
CA CYS A 32 7.39 6.19 -3.31
C CYS A 32 8.62 6.29 -2.42
N ALA A 33 9.42 7.34 -2.52
CA ALA A 33 10.63 7.49 -1.70
C ALA A 33 10.28 8.16 -0.37
N LEU A 34 10.57 7.47 0.73
CA LEU A 34 10.42 8.01 2.08
C LEU A 34 11.79 8.16 2.72
N THR A 35 11.97 9.23 3.48
CA THR A 35 13.17 9.44 4.31
C THR A 35 13.15 8.54 5.53
N ASP A 36 14.30 8.40 6.20
CA ASP A 36 14.38 7.63 7.43
C ASP A 36 13.46 8.19 8.52
N GLY A 37 13.37 9.52 8.63
CA GLY A 37 12.47 10.19 9.57
C GLY A 37 11.00 9.91 9.29
N GLU A 38 10.63 9.90 8.01
CA GLU A 38 9.26 9.57 7.60
C GLU A 38 8.92 8.11 7.90
N MET A 39 9.87 7.20 7.65
CA MET A 39 9.68 5.77 7.98
C MET A 39 9.49 5.57 9.48
N GLU A 40 10.24 6.29 10.30
CA GLU A 40 10.11 6.24 11.76
C GLU A 40 8.73 6.73 12.21
N LYS A 41 8.26 7.84 11.67
CA LYS A 41 6.90 8.34 11.94
C LYS A 41 5.83 7.32 11.57
N MET A 42 5.97 6.70 10.42
CA MET A 42 5.05 5.68 9.94
C MET A 42 5.00 4.49 10.88
N HIS A 43 6.18 3.98 11.27
CA HIS A 43 6.27 2.86 12.18
C HIS A 43 5.65 3.18 13.55
N ASN A 44 5.95 4.35 14.10
CA ASN A 44 5.41 4.76 15.39
C ASN A 44 3.90 4.90 15.35
N ALA A 45 3.35 5.42 14.26
CA ALA A 45 1.91 5.53 14.07
C ALA A 45 1.25 4.16 14.00
N CYS A 46 1.85 3.23 13.26
CA CYS A 46 1.35 1.85 13.19
C CYS A 46 1.43 1.17 14.56
N ALA A 47 2.54 1.30 15.25
CA ALA A 47 2.73 0.70 16.57
C ALA A 47 1.66 1.17 17.56
N ALA A 48 1.33 2.46 17.54
CA ALA A 48 0.32 3.02 18.42
C ALA A 48 -1.08 2.47 18.13
N VAL A 49 -1.45 2.38 16.85
CA VAL A 49 -2.79 1.95 16.44
C VAL A 49 -2.96 0.42 16.52
N LEU A 50 -1.87 -0.31 16.37
CA LEU A 50 -1.88 -1.77 16.39
C LEU A 50 -1.58 -2.36 17.77
N ASP A 51 -1.44 -1.51 18.78
CA ASP A 51 -1.23 -1.95 20.15
C ASP A 51 -2.44 -2.79 20.60
N GLY A 52 -2.15 -3.94 21.19
CA GLY A 52 -3.19 -4.89 21.61
C GLY A 52 -3.69 -5.83 20.52
N VAL A 53 -3.28 -5.62 19.27
CA VAL A 53 -3.59 -6.54 18.17
C VAL A 53 -2.64 -7.72 18.19
N GLU A 54 -3.12 -8.91 17.83
CA GLU A 54 -2.30 -10.12 17.77
C GLU A 54 -1.07 -9.84 16.88
N LYS A 55 0.11 -10.30 17.32
CA LYS A 55 1.38 -9.93 16.71
C LYS A 55 1.48 -10.25 15.22
N GLY A 56 1.05 -11.43 14.80
CA GLY A 56 1.11 -11.80 13.38
C GLY A 56 0.20 -10.93 12.51
N LEU A 57 -0.97 -10.62 13.02
CA LEU A 57 -1.93 -9.75 12.34
C LEU A 57 -1.42 -8.32 12.29
N ALA A 58 -0.86 -7.83 13.39
CA ALA A 58 -0.29 -6.49 13.46
C ALA A 58 0.88 -6.33 12.48
N THR A 59 1.76 -7.31 12.41
CA THR A 59 2.89 -7.31 11.48
C THR A 59 2.41 -7.25 10.03
N ARG A 60 1.40 -8.06 9.68
CA ARG A 60 0.84 -8.06 8.33
C ARG A 60 0.16 -6.74 8.00
N ALA A 61 -0.54 -6.13 8.96
CA ALA A 61 -1.19 -4.84 8.76
C ALA A 61 -0.15 -3.73 8.56
N GLU A 62 0.92 -3.73 9.33
CA GLU A 62 2.00 -2.77 9.15
C GLU A 62 2.74 -2.98 7.83
N LEU A 63 2.96 -4.22 7.43
CA LEU A 63 3.57 -4.53 6.15
C LEU A 63 2.70 -4.05 4.99
N TYR A 64 1.39 -4.25 5.08
CA TYR A 64 0.44 -3.71 4.09
C TYR A 64 0.55 -2.18 4.01
N THR A 65 0.63 -1.52 5.15
CA THR A 65 0.80 -0.06 5.23
C THR A 65 2.11 0.38 4.57
N ALA A 66 3.19 -0.36 4.81
CA ALA A 66 4.48 -0.08 4.19
C ALA A 66 4.41 -0.19 2.66
N PHE A 67 3.79 -1.24 2.13
CA PHE A 67 3.57 -1.34 0.68
C PHE A 67 2.70 -0.21 0.17
N TYR A 68 1.63 0.11 0.89
CA TYR A 68 0.69 1.15 0.49
C TYR A 68 1.38 2.52 0.34
N LEU A 69 2.27 2.86 1.26
CA LEU A 69 2.94 4.17 1.27
C LEU A 69 4.23 4.21 0.46
N ILE A 70 4.96 3.11 0.41
CA ILE A 70 6.29 3.08 -0.23
C ILE A 70 6.22 2.55 -1.65
N GLN A 71 5.44 1.50 -1.87
CA GLN A 71 5.40 0.83 -3.16
C GLN A 71 4.00 0.28 -3.46
N PRO A 72 2.98 1.17 -3.54
CA PRO A 72 1.59 0.75 -3.71
C PRO A 72 1.34 -0.04 -4.98
N HIS A 73 2.14 0.18 -6.01
CA HIS A 73 2.08 -0.57 -7.26
C HIS A 73 2.13 -2.09 -7.01
N ASN A 74 2.95 -2.54 -6.08
CA ASN A 74 3.10 -3.97 -5.79
C ASN A 74 1.90 -4.60 -5.09
N LEU A 75 0.97 -3.81 -4.58
CA LEU A 75 -0.30 -4.33 -4.05
C LEU A 75 -1.27 -4.71 -5.18
N PHE A 76 -1.10 -4.14 -6.37
CA PHE A 76 -1.99 -4.37 -7.50
C PHE A 76 -1.37 -5.30 -8.55
N ARG A 77 -0.05 -5.28 -8.67
CA ARG A 77 0.68 -6.08 -9.67
C ARG A 77 1.97 -6.61 -9.08
N SER A 78 2.17 -7.91 -9.16
CA SER A 78 3.39 -8.56 -8.69
C SER A 78 4.50 -8.54 -9.74
N VAL A 79 4.69 -7.42 -10.44
CA VAL A 79 5.61 -7.35 -11.57
C VAL A 79 6.91 -6.64 -11.27
N SER A 80 6.97 -5.85 -10.21
CA SER A 80 8.15 -5.06 -9.88
C SER A 80 8.94 -5.68 -8.75
N LYS A 81 10.26 -5.53 -8.82
CA LYS A 81 11.12 -5.88 -7.70
C LYS A 81 10.84 -4.95 -6.52
N ASN A 82 10.98 -5.46 -5.30
CA ASN A 82 10.86 -4.63 -4.12
C ASN A 82 11.98 -3.60 -4.10
N ASN A 83 11.62 -2.33 -3.90
CA ASN A 83 12.61 -1.25 -3.89
C ASN A 83 13.45 -1.25 -2.61
N ARG A 84 14.50 -0.43 -2.61
CA ARG A 84 15.42 -0.33 -1.48
C ARG A 84 14.72 0.17 -0.21
N THR A 85 13.79 1.09 -0.35
CA THR A 85 13.08 1.71 0.77
C THR A 85 12.22 0.69 1.52
N ILE A 86 11.44 -0.12 0.80
CA ILE A 86 10.61 -1.15 1.45
C ILE A 86 11.48 -2.22 2.12
N ARG A 87 12.59 -2.62 1.50
CA ARG A 87 13.50 -3.58 2.10
C ARG A 87 14.14 -3.05 3.37
N ARG A 88 14.54 -1.77 3.38
CA ARG A 88 15.10 -1.11 4.56
C ARG A 88 14.06 -1.03 5.67
N TYR A 89 12.83 -0.66 5.35
CA TYR A 89 11.74 -0.58 6.32
C TYR A 89 11.49 -1.92 7.00
N VAL A 90 11.37 -2.98 6.20
CA VAL A 90 11.07 -4.31 6.70
C VAL A 90 12.18 -4.85 7.60
N ARG A 91 13.43 -4.63 7.24
CA ARG A 91 14.58 -5.04 8.08
C ARG A 91 14.63 -4.28 9.39
N ARG A 92 14.41 -2.98 9.33
CA ARG A 92 14.59 -2.09 10.47
C ARG A 92 13.45 -2.17 11.48
N TYR A 93 12.23 -2.21 10.99
CA TYR A 93 11.05 -2.07 11.85
C TYR A 93 10.25 -3.35 12.03
N LEU A 94 10.25 -4.25 11.06
CA LEU A 94 9.48 -5.49 11.13
C LEU A 94 10.35 -6.70 11.42
N ASN A 95 11.67 -6.56 11.36
CA ASN A 95 12.63 -7.63 11.60
C ASN A 95 12.31 -8.88 10.77
N MET A 96 11.99 -8.67 9.50
CA MET A 96 11.62 -9.72 8.56
C MET A 96 12.69 -9.97 7.53
N ASP A 97 12.76 -11.21 7.04
CA ASP A 97 13.60 -11.57 5.91
C ASP A 97 13.00 -10.97 4.63
N THR A 98 13.80 -10.18 3.91
CA THR A 98 13.36 -9.51 2.68
C THR A 98 13.01 -10.47 1.56
N ARG A 99 13.47 -11.72 1.63
CA ARG A 99 13.11 -12.76 0.67
C ARG A 99 11.63 -13.11 0.72
N LEU A 100 10.97 -12.87 1.85
CA LEU A 100 9.54 -13.15 2.03
C LEU A 100 8.64 -12.06 1.45
N LEU A 101 9.18 -10.91 1.04
CA LEU A 101 8.37 -9.80 0.56
C LEU A 101 7.55 -10.14 -0.69
N SER A 102 8.12 -10.91 -1.61
CA SER A 102 7.41 -11.32 -2.82
C SER A 102 6.19 -12.19 -2.52
N TYR A 103 6.30 -13.03 -1.50
CA TYR A 103 5.17 -13.84 -1.03
C TYR A 103 4.09 -12.97 -0.40
N TYR A 104 4.49 -12.06 0.49
CA TYR A 104 3.52 -11.27 1.25
C TYR A 104 2.74 -10.27 0.40
N ARG A 105 3.35 -9.66 -0.61
CA ARG A 105 2.62 -8.64 -1.40
C ARG A 105 1.36 -9.21 -2.08
N GLY A 106 1.42 -10.41 -2.64
CA GLY A 106 0.24 -11.07 -3.20
C GLY A 106 -0.76 -11.48 -2.13
N THR A 107 -0.26 -12.06 -1.06
CA THR A 107 -1.09 -12.50 0.07
C THR A 107 -1.81 -11.33 0.75
N LEU A 108 -1.11 -10.22 0.96
CA LEU A 108 -1.68 -9.06 1.64
C LEU A 108 -2.77 -8.38 0.81
N ALA A 109 -2.57 -8.28 -0.49
CA ALA A 109 -3.59 -7.75 -1.39
C ALA A 109 -4.85 -8.62 -1.36
N PHE A 110 -4.68 -9.95 -1.41
CA PHE A 110 -5.78 -10.90 -1.31
C PHE A 110 -6.51 -10.76 0.03
N LEU A 111 -5.78 -10.69 1.14
CA LEU A 111 -6.37 -10.53 2.46
C LEU A 111 -7.16 -9.23 2.58
N TYR A 112 -6.64 -8.15 2.06
CA TYR A 112 -7.31 -6.85 2.12
C TYR A 112 -8.68 -6.88 1.43
N PHE A 113 -8.76 -7.53 0.27
CA PHE A 113 -10.01 -7.59 -0.48
C PHE A 113 -10.97 -8.68 0.01
N ASN A 114 -10.48 -9.74 0.67
CA ASN A 114 -11.29 -10.91 0.99
C ASN A 114 -11.52 -11.14 2.48
N ASP A 115 -10.74 -10.50 3.36
CA ASP A 115 -10.88 -10.65 4.81
C ASP A 115 -11.30 -9.31 5.42
N PRO A 116 -12.59 -9.15 5.79
CA PRO A 116 -13.07 -7.89 6.34
C PRO A 116 -12.37 -7.46 7.63
N ALA A 117 -12.01 -8.41 8.49
CA ALA A 117 -11.31 -8.11 9.74
C ALA A 117 -9.92 -7.54 9.47
N PHE A 118 -9.19 -8.15 8.56
CA PHE A 118 -7.88 -7.63 8.13
C PHE A 118 -8.00 -6.26 7.48
N ARG A 119 -9.01 -6.09 6.62
CA ARG A 119 -9.24 -4.81 5.93
C ARG A 119 -9.45 -3.67 6.90
N ILE A 120 -10.24 -3.88 7.94
CA ILE A 120 -10.51 -2.85 8.96
C ILE A 120 -9.21 -2.44 9.66
N ILE A 121 -8.42 -3.41 10.08
CA ILE A 121 -7.17 -3.17 10.81
C ILE A 121 -6.12 -2.51 9.90
N ALA A 122 -5.95 -3.03 8.70
CA ALA A 122 -4.98 -2.49 7.74
C ALA A 122 -5.37 -1.08 7.28
N SER A 123 -6.66 -0.83 7.05
CA SER A 123 -7.14 0.50 6.67
C SER A 123 -6.88 1.52 7.78
N LYS A 124 -7.11 1.12 9.02
CA LYS A 124 -6.87 1.99 10.17
C LYS A 124 -5.38 2.30 10.33
N ALA A 125 -4.52 1.31 10.15
CA ALA A 125 -3.07 1.51 10.19
C ALA A 125 -2.61 2.44 9.05
N CYS A 126 -3.11 2.23 7.83
CA CYS A 126 -2.78 3.09 6.68
C CYS A 126 -3.23 4.52 6.91
N GLU A 127 -4.47 4.71 7.36
CA GLU A 127 -5.02 6.04 7.61
C GLU A 127 -4.21 6.79 8.68
N THR A 128 -3.87 6.10 9.77
CA THR A 128 -3.07 6.69 10.85
C THR A 128 -1.67 7.05 10.37
N ALA A 129 -1.04 6.19 9.58
CA ALA A 129 0.29 6.45 9.02
C ALA A 129 0.27 7.62 8.04
N VAL A 130 -0.72 7.69 7.16
CA VAL A 130 -0.88 8.81 6.23
C VAL A 130 -1.04 10.12 7.01
N ASN A 131 -1.88 10.13 8.03
CA ASN A 131 -2.09 11.31 8.86
C ASN A 131 -0.81 11.74 9.59
N ALA A 132 -0.01 10.78 10.04
CA ALA A 132 1.26 11.08 10.71
C ALA A 132 2.27 11.72 9.75
N LEU A 133 2.28 11.32 8.48
CA LEU A 133 3.20 11.85 7.48
C LEU A 133 2.74 13.20 6.92
N CYS A 134 1.42 13.41 6.83
CA CYS A 134 0.84 14.60 6.19
C CYS A 134 0.15 15.54 7.19
N GLY A 135 0.13 15.18 8.48
CA GLY A 135 -0.73 15.78 9.47
C GLY A 135 -0.64 17.29 9.60
N GLU A 136 0.55 17.83 9.71
CA GLU A 136 0.74 19.28 9.86
C GLU A 136 0.53 20.02 8.55
N GLU A 137 1.05 19.46 7.45
CA GLU A 137 0.88 20.03 6.11
C GLU A 137 -0.57 19.92 5.64
N GLY A 138 -1.22 18.81 5.92
CA GLY A 138 -2.63 18.61 5.56
C GLY A 138 -3.57 19.58 6.27
N ALA A 139 -3.28 19.95 7.51
CA ALA A 139 -4.06 20.90 8.26
C ALA A 139 -3.94 22.33 7.72
N GLU A 140 -2.78 22.69 7.18
CA GLU A 140 -2.52 24.02 6.60
C GLU A 140 -3.13 24.15 5.20
N ASP A 141 -3.21 23.06 4.46
CA ASP A 141 -3.68 23.05 3.07
C ASP A 141 -5.19 22.94 2.94
N VAL A 142 -5.93 22.73 4.03
CA VAL A 142 -7.39 22.67 3.99
C VAL A 142 -7.92 24.08 3.86
N PRO A 143 -8.60 24.43 2.74
CA PRO A 143 -9.17 25.77 2.59
C PRO A 143 -10.21 26.02 3.68
N PRO A 144 -10.26 27.22 4.18
CA PRO A 144 -11.24 27.57 5.21
C PRO A 144 -12.69 27.45 4.74
#